data_9fa6eee5fd35484e2a2ce3a368b8ee4f
#
_entry.id   9fa6eee5fd35484e2a2ce3a368b8ee4f
#
_cell.length_a   1.000
_cell.length_b   1.000
_cell.length_c   1.000
_cell.angle_alpha   90.00
_cell.angle_beta   90.00
_cell.angle_gamma   90.00
#
_symmetry.space_group_name_H-M   'P 1'
#
loop_
_entity.id
_entity.type
_entity.pdbx_description
1 polymer ?
#
loop_
_entity_poly.entity_id
_entity_poly.type
_entity_poly.pdbx_seq_one_letter_code
_entity_poly.pdbx_strand_id
1 'polypeptide(L)'
;KKHIIGTLLLGGWCLMMLTLLQSCDKQEVFSYESEHALFFERWKQVSLSERYRLDTVNYSFSHYVGVEDIEHQFKINLIGNLLEEDAEYEVIVVDSLTTATEDQYTIKNPVFRKGRSSDSLSVVVHKTPALKDKSVHLTLRLVENENFGLGYMGYTDVRIRFNDMPTQP
;
A
#
# COMPACT_ATOMS: atom_id res chain seq x y z
N LYS A 1 68.90 13.20 2.58
CA LYS A 1 67.84 13.51 1.60
C LYS A 1 66.88 12.31 1.30
N LYS A 2 67.33 11.04 1.33
CA LYS A 2 66.46 9.89 1.03
C LYS A 2 65.43 9.59 2.14
N HIS A 3 65.70 9.90 3.40
CA HIS A 3 64.77 9.63 4.51
C HIS A 3 63.55 10.58 4.55
N ILE A 4 63.72 11.82 4.10
CA ILE A 4 62.65 12.85 4.10
C ILE A 4 61.59 12.53 3.05
N ILE A 5 61.98 11.96 1.91
CA ILE A 5 61.07 11.59 0.82
C ILE A 5 60.19 10.40 1.23
N GLY A 6 60.75 9.41 1.97
CA GLY A 6 60.01 8.25 2.46
C GLY A 6 58.93 8.64 3.49
N THR A 7 59.23 9.58 4.38
CA THR A 7 58.26 10.04 5.39
C THR A 7 57.12 10.85 4.79
N LEU A 8 57.38 11.63 3.76
CA LEU A 8 56.35 12.39 3.02
C LEU A 8 55.41 11.48 2.22
N LEU A 9 55.92 10.40 1.62
CA LEU A 9 55.10 9.44 0.88
C LEU A 9 54.18 8.59 1.80
N LEU A 10 54.69 8.18 2.98
CA LEU A 10 53.88 7.48 3.98
C LEU A 10 52.79 8.36 4.59
N GLY A 11 53.10 9.64 4.85
CA GLY A 11 52.12 10.62 5.36
C GLY A 11 50.99 10.89 4.37
N GLY A 12 51.31 10.99 3.08
CA GLY A 12 50.32 11.18 2.02
C GLY A 12 49.37 10.00 1.86
N TRP A 13 49.87 8.75 1.98
CA TRP A 13 49.05 7.55 1.90
C TRP A 13 48.12 7.38 3.11
N CYS A 14 48.58 7.73 4.31
CA CYS A 14 47.75 7.71 5.50
C CYS A 14 46.63 8.75 5.47
N LEU A 15 46.88 9.94 4.91
CA LEU A 15 45.88 10.99 4.75
C LEU A 15 44.85 10.63 3.70
N MET A 16 45.23 9.94 2.61
CA MET A 16 44.33 9.46 1.56
C MET A 16 43.44 8.29 2.03
N MET A 17 43.93 7.45 2.95
CA MET A 17 43.12 6.37 3.55
C MET A 17 42.08 6.90 4.54
N LEU A 18 42.35 8.04 5.23
CA LEU A 18 41.37 8.63 6.16
C LEU A 18 40.16 9.25 5.46
N THR A 19 40.29 9.69 4.21
CA THR A 19 39.17 10.28 3.45
C THR A 19 38.20 9.23 2.89
N LEU A 20 38.58 7.95 2.81
CA LEU A 20 37.72 6.87 2.34
C LEU A 20 36.76 6.33 3.39
N LEU A 21 36.92 6.72 4.66
CA LEU A 21 36.05 6.26 5.76
C LEU A 21 34.81 7.16 5.99
N GLN A 22 34.67 8.24 5.24
CA GLN A 22 33.54 9.17 5.40
C GLN A 22 32.35 8.89 4.48
N SER A 23 32.39 7.79 3.69
CA SER A 23 31.24 7.38 2.87
C SER A 23 30.34 6.43 3.66
N CYS A 24 29.91 6.83 4.86
CA CYS A 24 28.72 6.26 5.46
C CYS A 24 27.60 7.24 5.14
N ASP A 25 26.95 7.07 3.97
CA ASP A 25 25.64 7.65 3.74
C ASP A 25 24.78 7.22 4.92
N LYS A 26 24.31 8.19 5.69
CA LYS A 26 23.23 7.97 6.63
C LYS A 26 22.06 7.52 5.77
N GLN A 27 21.83 6.21 5.67
CA GLN A 27 20.52 5.73 5.31
C GLN A 27 19.56 6.45 6.25
N GLU A 28 18.71 7.29 5.70
CA GLU A 28 17.59 7.82 6.44
C GLU A 28 16.83 6.60 6.98
N VAL A 29 17.04 6.34 8.26
CA VAL A 29 16.22 5.36 8.97
C VAL A 29 14.85 5.99 8.92
N PHE A 30 13.92 5.37 8.16
CA PHE A 30 12.52 5.76 8.17
C PHE A 30 12.06 5.71 9.62
N SER A 31 12.09 6.86 10.28
CA SER A 31 11.48 7.03 11.58
C SER A 31 10.00 7.21 11.32
N TYR A 32 9.19 6.23 11.73
CA TYR A 32 7.76 6.43 11.79
C TYR A 32 7.51 7.51 12.86
N GLU A 33 7.06 8.68 12.45
CA GLU A 33 6.76 9.77 13.37
C GLU A 33 5.48 9.47 14.18
N SER A 34 4.64 8.56 13.70
CA SER A 34 3.45 8.12 14.40
C SER A 34 3.67 6.78 15.12
N GLU A 35 3.06 6.64 16.30
CA GLU A 35 3.09 5.41 17.10
C GLU A 35 2.46 4.21 16.35
N HIS A 36 1.49 4.49 15.47
CA HIS A 36 0.76 3.52 14.68
C HIS A 36 0.80 3.90 13.20
N ALA A 37 1.04 2.92 12.32
CA ALA A 37 1.00 3.13 10.89
C ALA A 37 0.27 1.99 10.17
N LEU A 38 -0.46 2.31 9.11
CA LEU A 38 -1.26 1.36 8.35
C LEU A 38 -0.71 1.15 6.94
N PHE A 39 -0.91 -0.07 6.43
CA PHE A 39 -0.63 -0.40 5.03
C PHE A 39 -1.52 -1.55 4.56
N PHE A 40 -1.84 -1.58 3.26
CA PHE A 40 -2.56 -2.70 2.66
C PHE A 40 -1.66 -3.92 2.46
N GLU A 41 -2.20 -5.13 2.67
CA GLU A 41 -1.52 -6.34 2.28
C GLU A 41 -1.51 -6.46 0.76
N ARG A 42 -0.31 -6.40 0.15
CA ARG A 42 -0.16 -6.37 -1.31
C ARG A 42 0.00 -7.74 -1.93
N TRP A 43 0.60 -8.67 -1.22
CA TRP A 43 0.97 -9.96 -1.75
C TRP A 43 0.62 -11.09 -0.80
N LYS A 44 0.04 -12.17 -1.34
CA LYS A 44 -0.11 -13.43 -0.64
C LYS A 44 0.89 -14.43 -1.21
N GLN A 45 1.82 -14.90 -0.37
CA GLN A 45 2.72 -15.99 -0.70
C GLN A 45 1.95 -17.31 -0.71
N VAL A 46 2.06 -18.07 -1.78
CA VAL A 46 1.39 -19.38 -1.93
C VAL A 46 2.40 -20.50 -1.90
N SER A 47 3.56 -20.30 -2.53
CA SER A 47 4.71 -21.21 -2.52
C SER A 47 6.01 -20.40 -2.55
N LEU A 48 7.16 -21.03 -2.54
CA LEU A 48 8.45 -20.34 -2.63
C LEU A 48 8.61 -19.48 -3.89
N SER A 49 7.92 -19.84 -4.97
CA SER A 49 8.00 -19.17 -6.28
C SER A 49 6.73 -18.41 -6.69
N GLU A 50 5.61 -18.63 -6.00
CA GLU A 50 4.31 -18.07 -6.39
C GLU A 50 3.76 -17.12 -5.34
N ARG A 51 3.29 -15.96 -5.82
CA ARG A 51 2.59 -14.94 -5.02
C ARG A 51 1.49 -14.30 -5.84
N TYR A 52 0.36 -13.99 -5.18
CA TYR A 52 -0.74 -13.24 -5.79
C TYR A 52 -0.74 -11.81 -5.30
N ARG A 53 -1.20 -10.91 -6.18
CA ARG A 53 -1.53 -9.56 -5.77
C ARG A 53 -2.88 -9.54 -5.07
N LEU A 54 -2.95 -8.83 -3.94
CA LEU A 54 -4.15 -8.62 -3.16
C LEU A 54 -4.66 -7.18 -3.21
N ASP A 55 -3.79 -6.26 -3.66
CA ASP A 55 -4.09 -4.83 -3.78
C ASP A 55 -4.88 -4.49 -5.05
N THR A 56 -5.08 -5.45 -5.95
CA THR A 56 -5.83 -5.26 -7.19
C THR A 56 -6.72 -6.47 -7.46
N VAL A 57 -8.01 -6.22 -7.57
CA VAL A 57 -9.02 -7.26 -7.82
C VAL A 57 -9.89 -6.91 -9.03
N ASN A 58 -10.42 -7.94 -9.69
CA ASN A 58 -11.27 -7.80 -10.86
C ASN A 58 -12.57 -8.57 -10.65
N TYR A 59 -13.69 -7.92 -10.94
CA TYR A 59 -15.01 -8.53 -10.90
C TYR A 59 -15.76 -8.33 -12.22
N SER A 60 -16.52 -9.35 -12.62
CA SER A 60 -17.51 -9.22 -13.69
C SER A 60 -18.85 -9.73 -13.17
N PHE A 61 -19.85 -8.85 -13.11
CA PHE A 61 -21.20 -9.22 -12.69
C PHE A 61 -21.84 -10.27 -13.60
N SER A 62 -21.41 -10.38 -14.86
CA SER A 62 -21.86 -11.43 -15.77
C SER A 62 -21.56 -12.85 -15.28
N HIS A 63 -20.58 -13.02 -14.39
CA HIS A 63 -20.26 -14.31 -13.77
C HIS A 63 -21.14 -14.62 -12.54
N TYR A 64 -21.91 -13.63 -12.05
CA TYR A 64 -22.70 -13.73 -10.81
C TYR A 64 -24.16 -13.41 -11.11
N VAL A 65 -24.90 -14.41 -11.64
CA VAL A 65 -26.30 -14.23 -12.03
C VAL A 65 -27.16 -13.84 -10.84
N GLY A 66 -27.91 -12.73 -10.98
CA GLY A 66 -28.82 -12.24 -9.95
C GLY A 66 -28.13 -11.50 -8.78
N VAL A 67 -26.83 -11.23 -8.88
CA VAL A 67 -26.09 -10.44 -7.89
C VAL A 67 -26.04 -8.99 -8.37
N GLU A 68 -26.48 -8.08 -7.51
CA GLU A 68 -26.47 -6.63 -7.76
C GLU A 68 -25.31 -5.94 -7.03
N ASP A 69 -24.81 -6.54 -5.94
CA ASP A 69 -23.74 -6.00 -5.10
C ASP A 69 -22.65 -7.05 -4.87
N ILE A 70 -21.38 -6.66 -5.02
CA ILE A 70 -20.24 -7.51 -4.68
C ILE A 70 -19.41 -6.79 -3.62
N GLU A 71 -19.27 -7.42 -2.45
CA GLU A 71 -18.40 -6.91 -1.36
C GLU A 71 -17.01 -7.51 -1.48
N HIS A 72 -15.98 -6.65 -1.39
CA HIS A 72 -14.58 -7.05 -1.28
C HIS A 72 -13.96 -6.46 -0.02
N GLN A 73 -13.09 -7.26 0.62
CA GLN A 73 -12.35 -6.85 1.82
C GLN A 73 -10.86 -6.80 1.53
N PHE A 74 -10.28 -5.60 1.57
CA PHE A 74 -8.84 -5.41 1.51
C PHE A 74 -8.25 -5.49 2.91
N LYS A 75 -7.30 -6.40 3.11
CA LYS A 75 -6.63 -6.54 4.39
C LYS A 75 -5.68 -5.38 4.63
N ILE A 76 -5.79 -4.78 5.82
CA ILE A 76 -4.93 -3.72 6.33
C ILE A 76 -4.13 -4.27 7.50
N ASN A 77 -2.84 -3.96 7.53
CA ASN A 77 -1.94 -4.36 8.60
C ASN A 77 -1.49 -3.14 9.39
N LEU A 78 -1.31 -3.33 10.69
CA LEU A 78 -0.83 -2.34 11.64
C LEU A 78 0.68 -2.52 11.90
N ILE A 79 1.40 -1.42 11.86
CA ILE A 79 2.77 -1.29 12.39
C ILE A 79 2.67 -0.53 13.70
N GLY A 80 3.31 -1.02 14.74
CA GLY A 80 3.29 -0.47 16.08
C GLY A 80 2.60 -1.37 17.10
N ASN A 81 2.27 -0.82 18.25
CA ASN A 81 1.57 -1.54 19.30
C ASN A 81 0.11 -1.82 18.90
N LEU A 82 -0.50 -2.85 19.51
CA LEU A 82 -1.93 -3.08 19.31
C LEU A 82 -2.73 -1.93 19.96
N LEU A 83 -3.81 -1.53 19.27
CA LEU A 83 -4.69 -0.47 19.78
C LEU A 83 -5.42 -0.93 21.05
N GLU A 84 -5.59 -0.02 21.99
CA GLU A 84 -6.39 -0.23 23.20
C GLU A 84 -7.88 0.07 22.99
N GLU A 85 -8.18 0.91 21.97
CA GLU A 85 -9.53 1.28 21.55
C GLU A 85 -9.66 1.17 20.03
N ASP A 86 -10.91 1.10 19.53
CA ASP A 86 -11.19 1.16 18.10
C ASP A 86 -10.85 2.57 17.58
N ALA A 87 -10.18 2.67 16.44
CA ALA A 87 -9.77 3.96 15.88
C ALA A 87 -10.14 4.07 14.39
N GLU A 88 -10.65 5.23 14.00
CA GLU A 88 -10.96 5.53 12.62
C GLU A 88 -9.67 5.82 11.83
N TYR A 89 -9.57 5.24 10.63
CA TYR A 89 -8.55 5.58 9.66
C TYR A 89 -9.18 6.22 8.44
N GLU A 90 -8.41 6.93 7.63
CA GLU A 90 -8.91 7.67 6.50
C GLU A 90 -8.51 7.01 5.18
N VAL A 91 -9.50 6.95 4.26
CA VAL A 91 -9.33 6.45 2.90
C VAL A 91 -9.96 7.44 1.94
N ILE A 92 -9.22 7.83 0.91
CA ILE A 92 -9.71 8.70 -0.16
C ILE A 92 -9.84 7.95 -1.49
N VAL A 93 -10.73 8.42 -2.33
CA VAL A 93 -10.80 8.02 -3.74
C VAL A 93 -9.75 8.80 -4.52
N VAL A 94 -8.94 8.11 -5.31
CA VAL A 94 -7.94 8.76 -6.17
C VAL A 94 -8.58 9.06 -7.53
N ASP A 95 -9.11 10.27 -7.70
CA ASP A 95 -9.90 10.67 -8.88
C ASP A 95 -9.17 10.45 -10.20
N SER A 96 -7.88 10.78 -10.26
CA SER A 96 -7.06 10.61 -11.48
C SER A 96 -6.88 9.13 -11.90
N LEU A 97 -7.17 8.17 -11.02
CA LEU A 97 -7.05 6.73 -11.24
C LEU A 97 -8.40 6.00 -11.12
N THR A 98 -9.50 6.77 -10.96
CA THR A 98 -10.85 6.25 -10.79
C THR A 98 -11.72 6.65 -11.97
N THR A 99 -12.48 5.71 -12.51
CA THR A 99 -13.49 5.94 -13.55
C THR A 99 -14.87 5.48 -13.11
N ALA A 100 -14.97 4.86 -11.92
CA ALA A 100 -16.21 4.53 -11.28
C ALA A 100 -16.91 5.81 -10.79
N THR A 101 -18.22 5.87 -10.91
CA THR A 101 -19.06 6.95 -10.40
C THR A 101 -19.53 6.63 -8.97
N GLU A 102 -19.92 7.62 -8.19
CA GLU A 102 -20.30 7.46 -6.78
C GLU A 102 -21.43 6.45 -6.54
N ASP A 103 -22.33 6.29 -7.50
CA ASP A 103 -23.43 5.30 -7.46
C ASP A 103 -22.95 3.85 -7.68
N GLN A 104 -21.72 3.65 -8.08
CA GLN A 104 -21.17 2.34 -8.41
C GLN A 104 -20.40 1.69 -7.26
N TYR A 105 -20.21 2.37 -6.13
CA TYR A 105 -19.51 1.80 -4.99
C TYR A 105 -19.96 2.40 -3.64
N THR A 106 -19.71 1.66 -2.59
CA THR A 106 -19.85 2.13 -1.20
C THR A 106 -18.62 1.68 -0.42
N ILE A 107 -17.93 2.63 0.22
CA ILE A 107 -16.85 2.36 1.18
C ILE A 107 -17.52 2.24 2.55
N LYS A 108 -17.40 1.08 3.20
CA LYS A 108 -17.92 0.90 4.56
C LYS A 108 -17.00 1.59 5.55
N ASN A 109 -17.57 1.92 6.73
CA ASN A 109 -16.89 2.69 7.75
C ASN A 109 -15.46 2.19 8.04
N PRO A 110 -14.43 3.00 7.80
CA PRO A 110 -13.03 2.60 7.95
C PRO A 110 -12.59 2.70 9.42
N VAL A 111 -12.84 1.64 10.18
CA VAL A 111 -12.44 1.51 11.60
C VAL A 111 -11.48 0.35 11.77
N PHE A 112 -10.34 0.60 12.39
CA PHE A 112 -9.40 -0.41 12.82
C PHE A 112 -9.71 -0.82 14.24
N ARG A 113 -10.04 -2.09 14.44
CA ARG A 113 -10.52 -2.60 15.72
C ARG A 113 -9.37 -2.87 16.69
N LYS A 114 -9.58 -2.55 17.96
CA LYS A 114 -8.64 -2.77 19.05
C LYS A 114 -8.15 -4.22 19.15
N GLY A 115 -6.93 -4.38 19.66
CA GLY A 115 -6.34 -5.68 19.94
C GLY A 115 -6.01 -6.51 18.70
N ARG A 116 -6.02 -5.91 17.49
CA ARG A 116 -5.72 -6.58 16.22
C ARG A 116 -4.43 -6.07 15.62
N SER A 117 -3.66 -6.96 15.02
CA SER A 117 -2.50 -6.62 14.19
C SER A 117 -2.88 -6.41 12.72
N SER A 118 -4.10 -6.80 12.34
CA SER A 118 -4.67 -6.57 11.00
C SER A 118 -6.19 -6.49 11.05
N ASP A 119 -6.75 -5.69 10.16
CA ASP A 119 -8.19 -5.55 9.93
C ASP A 119 -8.48 -5.48 8.43
N SER A 120 -9.69 -5.09 8.01
CA SER A 120 -10.09 -5.04 6.62
C SER A 120 -10.88 -3.78 6.29
N LEU A 121 -10.55 -3.17 5.15
CA LEU A 121 -11.40 -2.19 4.48
C LEU A 121 -12.42 -2.93 3.63
N SER A 122 -13.70 -2.74 3.92
CA SER A 122 -14.80 -3.33 3.14
C SER A 122 -15.33 -2.33 2.12
N VAL A 123 -15.37 -2.76 0.86
CA VAL A 123 -15.86 -1.99 -0.28
C VAL A 123 -16.92 -2.80 -1.01
N VAL A 124 -18.09 -2.20 -1.21
CA VAL A 124 -19.16 -2.80 -2.00
C VAL A 124 -19.15 -2.14 -3.38
N VAL A 125 -19.13 -2.92 -4.45
CA VAL A 125 -19.36 -2.44 -5.81
C VAL A 125 -20.76 -2.80 -6.25
N HIS A 126 -21.45 -1.84 -6.89
CA HIS A 126 -22.84 -1.93 -7.29
C HIS A 126 -22.96 -2.14 -8.79
N LYS A 127 -23.88 -3.02 -9.17
CA LYS A 127 -24.23 -3.23 -10.58
C LYS A 127 -25.04 -2.05 -11.11
N THR A 128 -24.56 -1.46 -12.20
CA THR A 128 -25.27 -0.38 -12.89
C THR A 128 -25.38 -0.69 -14.39
N PRO A 129 -26.39 -0.14 -15.10
CA PRO A 129 -26.54 -0.35 -16.54
C PRO A 129 -25.31 0.00 -17.37
N ALA A 130 -24.54 1.02 -16.95
CA ALA A 130 -23.34 1.48 -17.64
C ALA A 130 -22.21 0.45 -17.67
N LEU A 131 -22.20 -0.53 -16.77
CA LEU A 131 -21.18 -1.58 -16.68
C LEU A 131 -21.29 -2.64 -17.81
N LYS A 132 -22.39 -2.68 -18.54
CA LYS A 132 -22.58 -3.58 -19.69
C LYS A 132 -21.67 -3.23 -20.86
N ASP A 133 -21.32 -1.95 -21.00
CA ASP A 133 -20.60 -1.43 -22.15
C ASP A 133 -19.13 -1.13 -21.84
N LYS A 134 -18.77 -1.02 -20.55
CA LYS A 134 -17.42 -0.64 -20.14
C LYS A 134 -17.02 -1.21 -18.80
N SER A 135 -15.71 -1.38 -18.66
CA SER A 135 -15.06 -1.67 -17.38
C SER A 135 -14.70 -0.36 -16.68
N VAL A 136 -14.95 -0.29 -15.38
CA VAL A 136 -14.59 0.85 -14.56
C VAL A 136 -13.54 0.47 -13.51
N HIS A 137 -12.83 1.46 -13.00
CA HIS A 137 -11.82 1.32 -11.96
C HIS A 137 -12.17 2.20 -10.78
N LEU A 138 -12.03 1.66 -9.59
CA LEU A 138 -12.03 2.38 -8.32
C LEU A 138 -10.66 2.21 -7.69
N THR A 139 -9.97 3.30 -7.43
CA THR A 139 -8.69 3.31 -6.73
C THR A 139 -8.85 4.05 -5.41
N LEU A 140 -8.52 3.38 -4.33
CA LEU A 140 -8.59 3.90 -2.96
C LEU A 140 -7.19 4.02 -2.40
N ARG A 141 -6.95 5.06 -1.59
CA ARG A 141 -5.67 5.34 -0.94
C ARG A 141 -5.86 5.59 0.54
N LEU A 142 -5.07 4.91 1.37
CA LEU A 142 -4.88 5.30 2.77
C LEU A 142 -4.20 6.66 2.82
N VAL A 143 -4.67 7.53 3.70
CA VAL A 143 -4.03 8.81 4.02
C VAL A 143 -3.77 8.89 5.52
N GLU A 144 -2.81 9.70 5.90
CA GLU A 144 -2.49 9.94 7.31
C GLU A 144 -3.61 10.71 7.98
N ASN A 145 -3.88 10.37 9.24
CA ASN A 145 -4.78 11.12 10.10
C ASN A 145 -4.20 11.22 11.53
N GLU A 146 -4.96 11.72 12.47
CA GLU A 146 -4.52 11.87 13.87
C GLU A 146 -4.19 10.56 14.56
N ASN A 147 -4.77 9.43 14.12
CA ASN A 147 -4.61 8.11 14.74
C ASN A 147 -3.51 7.29 14.07
N PHE A 148 -3.26 7.49 12.76
CA PHE A 148 -2.40 6.62 11.96
C PHE A 148 -1.55 7.40 10.96
N GLY A 149 -0.27 7.05 10.93
CA GLY A 149 0.61 7.35 9.81
C GLY A 149 0.52 6.27 8.73
N LEU A 150 1.28 6.46 7.66
CA LEU A 150 1.42 5.48 6.58
C LEU A 150 2.61 4.56 6.82
N GLY A 151 2.41 3.28 6.61
CA GLY A 151 3.44 2.27 6.70
C GLY A 151 4.33 2.22 5.47
N TYR A 152 4.40 1.09 4.77
CA TYR A 152 5.28 0.94 3.62
C TYR A 152 4.82 1.77 2.42
N MET A 153 5.73 2.61 1.87
CA MET A 153 5.51 3.33 0.62
C MET A 153 5.16 2.35 -0.51
N GLY A 154 4.14 2.70 -1.31
CA GLY A 154 3.62 1.84 -2.39
C GLY A 154 2.69 0.72 -1.94
N TYR A 155 2.36 0.65 -0.64
CA TYR A 155 1.36 -0.26 -0.07
C TYR A 155 0.15 0.50 0.50
N THR A 156 -0.05 1.71 0.02
CA THR A 156 -1.13 2.60 0.45
C THR A 156 -2.35 2.56 -0.47
N ASP A 157 -2.21 2.02 -1.68
CA ASP A 157 -3.26 2.01 -2.69
C ASP A 157 -3.82 0.61 -2.92
N VAL A 158 -5.14 0.55 -3.11
CA VAL A 158 -5.85 -0.64 -3.59
C VAL A 158 -6.75 -0.28 -4.77
N ARG A 159 -7.03 -1.27 -5.64
CA ARG A 159 -7.82 -1.07 -6.83
C ARG A 159 -8.82 -2.19 -7.05
N ILE A 160 -10.05 -1.81 -7.39
CA ILE A 160 -11.10 -2.70 -7.90
C ILE A 160 -11.37 -2.34 -9.36
N ARG A 161 -11.32 -3.31 -10.25
CA ARG A 161 -11.83 -3.20 -11.62
C ARG A 161 -13.09 -4.03 -11.73
N PHE A 162 -14.16 -3.47 -12.28
CA PHE A 162 -15.41 -4.21 -12.41
C PHE A 162 -16.21 -3.81 -13.63
N ASN A 163 -17.06 -4.75 -14.11
CA ASN A 163 -17.91 -4.61 -15.28
C ASN A 163 -19.09 -5.61 -15.22
N ASP A 164 -20.01 -5.49 -16.16
CA ASP A 164 -21.10 -6.47 -16.43
C ASP A 164 -21.09 -6.90 -17.91
N MET A 165 -19.92 -6.86 -18.56
CA MET A 165 -19.78 -7.25 -19.95
C MET A 165 -19.95 -8.76 -20.09
N PRO A 166 -20.70 -9.25 -21.11
CA PRO A 166 -20.83 -10.67 -21.37
C PRO A 166 -19.45 -11.29 -21.65
N THR A 167 -19.24 -12.49 -21.13
CA THR A 167 -18.03 -13.26 -21.44
C THR A 167 -18.01 -13.53 -22.93
N GLN A 168 -16.99 -13.08 -23.64
CA GLN A 168 -16.82 -13.45 -25.03
C GLN A 168 -16.49 -14.94 -25.11
N PRO A 169 -17.11 -15.69 -26.04
CA PRO A 169 -16.86 -17.12 -26.23
C PRO A 169 -15.41 -17.40 -26.69
#